data_64d607bf293559c707463e7196a256ce
#
_entry.id   64d607bf293559c707463e7196a256ce
#
_cell.length_a   1.000
_cell.length_b   1.000
_cell.length_c   1.000
_cell.angle_alpha   90.00
_cell.angle_beta   90.00
_cell.angle_gamma   90.00
#
_symmetry.space_group_name_H-M   'P 1'
#
loop_
_entity.id
_entity.type
_entity.pdbx_description
1 polymer ?
#
loop_
_entity_poly.entity_id
_entity_poly.type
_entity_poly.pdbx_seq_one_letter_code
_entity_poly.pdbx_strand_id
1 'polypeptide(L)'
;MTDPALIDVLVAKQQIADLTAAYCRGVDRADAALLGSLFHPDSHVESGPFNGSGQDFAREICAIVRTVFTQTSHANAHQWVEVDGDSAKGETYVTALATPRGQEGDPVHMLTGGRYLDRFVRTNGTWQFIERRFVCDW
;
A
#
# COMPACT_ATOMS: atom_id res chain seq x y z
N MET A 1 -31.28 2.81 17.43
CA MET A 1 -31.19 1.97 16.21
C MET A 1 -30.03 2.53 15.36
N THR A 2 -29.15 1.67 14.93
CA THR A 2 -27.94 2.11 14.18
C THR A 2 -28.32 2.37 12.72
N ASP A 3 -27.89 3.51 12.17
CA ASP A 3 -28.11 3.85 10.78
C ASP A 3 -27.34 2.87 9.85
N PRO A 4 -28.02 2.14 8.94
CA PRO A 4 -27.36 1.23 8.01
C PRO A 4 -26.29 1.90 7.14
N ALA A 5 -26.47 3.17 6.76
CA ALA A 5 -25.49 3.91 5.97
C ALA A 5 -24.20 4.16 6.77
N LEU A 6 -24.33 4.45 8.07
CA LEU A 6 -23.17 4.59 8.96
C LEU A 6 -22.42 3.25 9.13
N ILE A 7 -23.15 2.14 9.22
CA ILE A 7 -22.54 0.80 9.28
C ILE A 7 -21.74 0.52 8.01
N ASP A 8 -22.31 0.78 6.82
CA ASP A 8 -21.59 0.57 5.55
C ASP A 8 -20.29 1.39 5.48
N VAL A 9 -20.31 2.64 5.91
CA VAL A 9 -19.10 3.49 5.99
C VAL A 9 -18.06 2.91 6.95
N LEU A 10 -18.47 2.44 8.13
CA LEU A 10 -17.55 1.85 9.11
C LEU A 10 -16.93 0.55 8.59
N VAL A 11 -17.73 -0.30 7.96
CA VAL A 11 -17.26 -1.54 7.33
C VAL A 11 -16.30 -1.23 6.19
N ALA A 12 -16.63 -0.27 5.32
CA ALA A 12 -15.76 0.15 4.23
C ALA A 12 -14.41 0.66 4.74
N LYS A 13 -14.39 1.48 5.78
CA LYS A 13 -13.15 1.96 6.40
C LYS A 13 -12.30 0.82 6.96
N GLN A 14 -12.91 -0.17 7.60
CA GLN A 14 -12.19 -1.36 8.09
C GLN A 14 -11.62 -2.19 6.94
N GLN A 15 -12.40 -2.41 5.88
CA GLN A 15 -11.94 -3.14 4.69
C GLN A 15 -10.78 -2.42 3.97
N ILE A 16 -10.81 -1.09 3.92
CA ILE A 16 -9.71 -0.28 3.37
C ILE A 16 -8.47 -0.36 4.29
N ALA A 17 -8.64 -0.37 5.61
CA ALA A 17 -7.53 -0.60 6.53
C ALA A 17 -6.90 -1.98 6.33
N ASP A 18 -7.71 -3.02 6.15
CA ASP A 18 -7.24 -4.38 5.84
C ASP A 18 -6.50 -4.43 4.49
N LEU A 19 -6.99 -3.70 3.49
CA LEU A 19 -6.36 -3.57 2.17
C LEU A 19 -4.96 -2.95 2.28
N THR A 20 -4.81 -1.86 3.04
CA THR A 20 -3.51 -1.20 3.23
C THR A 20 -2.55 -2.04 4.08
N ALA A 21 -3.05 -2.82 5.02
CA ALA A 21 -2.25 -3.81 5.76
C ALA A 21 -1.79 -4.97 4.85
N ALA A 22 -2.66 -5.45 3.97
CA ALA A 22 -2.31 -6.47 2.98
C ALA A 22 -1.24 -5.98 2.00
N TYR A 23 -1.26 -4.70 1.64
CA TYR A 23 -0.20 -4.08 0.83
C TYR A 23 1.18 -4.20 1.51
N CYS A 24 1.30 -3.83 2.79
CA CYS A 24 2.54 -3.98 3.54
C CYS A 24 3.03 -5.43 3.54
N ARG A 25 2.13 -6.38 3.77
CA ARG A 25 2.46 -7.82 3.74
C ARG A 25 2.94 -8.28 2.36
N GLY A 26 2.29 -7.83 1.29
CA GLY A 26 2.66 -8.16 -0.08
C GLY A 26 4.07 -7.67 -0.44
N VAL A 27 4.38 -6.43 -0.10
CA VAL A 27 5.71 -5.85 -0.34
C VAL A 27 6.77 -6.56 0.51
N ASP A 28 6.58 -6.65 1.82
CA ASP A 28 7.59 -7.17 2.76
C ASP A 28 7.91 -8.65 2.54
N ARG A 29 6.96 -9.42 2.03
CA ARG A 29 7.15 -10.82 1.67
C ARG A 29 7.49 -11.04 0.20
N ALA A 30 7.57 -9.97 -0.57
CA ALA A 30 7.75 -10.01 -2.03
C ALA A 30 6.75 -10.95 -2.72
N ASP A 31 5.50 -10.90 -2.27
CA ASP A 31 4.39 -11.68 -2.83
C ASP A 31 3.67 -10.86 -3.91
N ALA A 32 4.18 -11.00 -5.14
CA ALA A 32 3.67 -10.24 -6.28
C ALA A 32 2.22 -10.61 -6.63
N ALA A 33 1.79 -11.84 -6.38
CA ALA A 33 0.41 -12.28 -6.65
C ALA A 33 -0.56 -11.60 -5.67
N LEU A 34 -0.26 -11.66 -4.36
CA LEU A 34 -1.03 -10.94 -3.36
C LEU A 34 -1.06 -9.45 -3.68
N LEU A 35 0.12 -8.84 -3.84
CA LEU A 35 0.21 -7.38 -4.05
C LEU A 35 -0.55 -6.93 -5.29
N GLY A 36 -0.41 -7.63 -6.41
CA GLY A 36 -1.11 -7.34 -7.67
C GLY A 36 -2.64 -7.44 -7.53
N SER A 37 -3.14 -8.37 -6.71
CA SER A 37 -4.59 -8.55 -6.48
C SER A 37 -5.24 -7.39 -5.74
N LEU A 38 -4.45 -6.57 -5.04
CA LEU A 38 -4.94 -5.41 -4.28
C LEU A 38 -5.23 -4.20 -5.17
N PHE A 39 -4.74 -4.23 -6.40
CA PHE A 39 -4.92 -3.14 -7.37
C PHE A 39 -6.00 -3.48 -8.39
N HIS A 40 -6.85 -2.50 -8.67
CA HIS A 40 -7.81 -2.61 -9.76
C HIS A 40 -7.08 -2.76 -11.11
N PRO A 41 -7.63 -3.50 -12.10
CA PRO A 41 -7.01 -3.64 -13.43
C PRO A 41 -6.64 -2.31 -14.10
N ASP A 42 -7.44 -1.27 -13.90
CA ASP A 42 -7.22 0.08 -14.45
C ASP A 42 -6.47 1.01 -13.48
N SER A 43 -5.78 0.45 -12.49
CA SER A 43 -5.09 1.24 -11.48
C SER A 43 -3.84 1.94 -11.99
N HIS A 44 -3.47 2.99 -11.28
CA HIS A 44 -2.25 3.75 -11.50
C HIS A 44 -1.45 3.94 -10.22
N VAL A 45 -0.13 3.74 -10.29
CA VAL A 45 0.79 3.89 -9.16
C VAL A 45 1.93 4.84 -9.53
N GLU A 46 2.20 5.78 -8.62
CA GLU A 46 3.39 6.63 -8.64
C GLU A 46 4.19 6.40 -7.35
N SER A 47 5.41 5.90 -7.47
CA SER A 47 6.26 5.63 -6.30
C SER A 47 7.73 5.78 -6.67
N GLY A 48 8.37 6.85 -6.20
CA GLY A 48 9.72 7.20 -6.61
C GLY A 48 9.82 7.32 -8.13
N PRO A 49 10.72 6.57 -8.78
CA PRO A 49 10.86 6.60 -10.24
C PRO A 49 9.78 5.79 -10.98
N PHE A 50 9.00 4.97 -10.27
CA PHE A 50 7.95 4.14 -10.88
C PHE A 50 6.71 4.96 -11.20
N ASN A 51 6.17 4.74 -12.41
CA ASN A 51 4.91 5.31 -12.87
C ASN A 51 4.25 4.32 -13.83
N GLY A 52 3.14 3.69 -13.43
CA GLY A 52 2.50 2.65 -14.25
C GLY A 52 1.34 1.97 -13.56
N SER A 53 0.93 0.80 -14.08
CA SER A 53 -0.17 0.02 -13.52
C SER A 53 0.21 -0.60 -12.17
N GLY A 54 -0.81 -0.87 -11.33
CA GLY A 54 -0.60 -1.56 -10.05
C GLY A 54 -0.04 -2.98 -10.22
N GLN A 55 -0.40 -3.67 -11.30
CA GLN A 55 0.12 -5.01 -11.59
C GLN A 55 1.60 -4.97 -11.97
N ASP A 56 2.02 -3.99 -12.76
CA ASP A 56 3.44 -3.80 -13.10
C ASP A 56 4.24 -3.39 -11.86
N PHE A 57 3.69 -2.47 -11.05
CA PHE A 57 4.28 -2.09 -9.78
C PHE A 57 4.51 -3.29 -8.86
N ALA A 58 3.51 -4.16 -8.71
CA ALA A 58 3.61 -5.35 -7.87
C ALA A 58 4.76 -6.27 -8.29
N ARG A 59 4.92 -6.49 -9.59
CA ARG A 59 6.04 -7.30 -10.12
C ARG A 59 7.39 -6.64 -9.87
N GLU A 60 7.49 -5.35 -10.16
CA GLU A 60 8.75 -4.62 -10.09
C GLU A 60 9.22 -4.43 -8.64
N ILE A 61 8.34 -3.99 -7.73
CA ILE A 61 8.74 -3.79 -6.33
C ILE A 61 9.09 -5.11 -5.63
N CYS A 62 8.39 -6.20 -5.94
CA CYS A 62 8.72 -7.51 -5.39
C CYS A 62 10.07 -8.02 -5.91
N ALA A 63 10.41 -7.75 -7.16
CA ALA A 63 11.73 -8.08 -7.71
C ALA A 63 12.84 -7.27 -7.00
N ILE A 64 12.63 -5.97 -6.77
CA ILE A 64 13.55 -5.10 -6.03
C ILE A 64 13.74 -5.61 -4.60
N VAL A 65 12.66 -5.90 -3.89
CA VAL A 65 12.73 -6.40 -2.50
C VAL A 65 13.56 -7.68 -2.41
N ARG A 66 13.36 -8.63 -3.34
CA ARG A 66 14.11 -9.89 -3.33
C ARG A 66 15.59 -9.72 -3.64
N THR A 67 15.95 -8.78 -4.50
CA THR A 67 17.32 -8.66 -5.03
C THR A 67 18.17 -7.64 -4.27
N VAL A 68 17.56 -6.54 -3.83
CA VAL A 68 18.27 -5.40 -3.24
C VAL A 68 18.34 -5.49 -1.71
N PHE A 69 17.31 -6.07 -1.08
CA PHE A 69 17.20 -6.08 0.39
C PHE A 69 17.28 -7.49 0.98
N THR A 70 17.80 -7.59 2.19
CA THR A 70 17.68 -8.78 3.02
C THR A 70 16.38 -8.80 3.79
N GLN A 71 15.87 -7.61 4.14
CA GLN A 71 14.64 -7.43 4.91
C GLN A 71 14.04 -6.07 4.61
N THR A 72 12.72 -6.02 4.55
CA THR A 72 11.93 -4.78 4.56
C THR A 72 10.80 -4.91 5.58
N SER A 73 10.39 -3.81 6.16
CA SER A 73 9.27 -3.75 7.09
C SER A 73 8.54 -2.42 6.92
N HIS A 74 7.30 -2.49 6.44
CA HIS A 74 6.43 -1.34 6.30
C HIS A 74 5.46 -1.29 7.47
N ALA A 75 5.37 -0.15 8.13
CA ALA A 75 4.43 0.11 9.21
C ALA A 75 3.52 1.29 8.82
N ASN A 76 2.23 0.98 8.61
CA ASN A 76 1.23 2.03 8.51
C ASN A 76 0.94 2.57 9.91
N ALA A 77 0.89 3.89 10.03
CA ALA A 77 0.54 4.55 11.28
C ALA A 77 -0.89 5.09 11.21
N HIS A 78 -1.05 6.39 11.09
CA HIS A 78 -2.38 6.99 10.98
C HIS A 78 -2.93 6.86 9.57
N GLN A 79 -4.22 6.54 9.48
CA GLN A 79 -4.94 6.51 8.23
C GLN A 79 -6.20 7.38 8.32
N TRP A 80 -6.32 8.32 7.40
CA TRP A 80 -7.54 9.06 7.16
C TRP A 80 -8.21 8.54 5.89
N VAL A 81 -9.51 8.26 5.97
CA VAL A 81 -10.31 7.77 4.83
C VAL A 81 -11.67 8.45 4.81
N GLU A 82 -12.05 8.93 3.65
CA GLU A 82 -13.36 9.49 3.34
C GLU A 82 -14.04 8.60 2.28
N VAL A 83 -15.17 8.03 2.65
CA VAL A 83 -15.94 7.08 1.82
C VAL A 83 -17.12 7.80 1.20
N ASP A 84 -17.31 7.59 -0.10
CA ASP A 84 -18.47 8.08 -0.86
C ASP A 84 -19.00 6.93 -1.76
N GLY A 85 -19.99 6.20 -1.25
CA GLY A 85 -20.55 5.03 -1.95
C GLY A 85 -19.50 3.97 -2.24
N ASP A 86 -19.27 3.67 -3.51
CA ASP A 86 -18.29 2.69 -3.98
C ASP A 86 -16.92 3.28 -4.30
N SER A 87 -16.68 4.50 -3.92
CA SER A 87 -15.38 5.17 -4.02
C SER A 87 -14.93 5.70 -2.67
N ALA A 88 -13.62 5.83 -2.50
CA ALA A 88 -13.03 6.45 -1.32
C ALA A 88 -11.70 7.11 -1.67
N LYS A 89 -11.29 8.07 -0.86
CA LYS A 89 -9.95 8.64 -0.88
C LYS A 89 -9.34 8.54 0.51
N GLY A 90 -8.03 8.44 0.58
CA GLY A 90 -7.34 8.32 1.85
C GLY A 90 -5.92 8.81 1.82
N GLU A 91 -5.41 9.04 3.01
CA GLU A 91 -4.02 9.35 3.28
C GLU A 91 -3.54 8.43 4.41
N THR A 92 -2.45 7.70 4.16
CA THR A 92 -1.88 6.77 5.14
C THR A 92 -0.44 7.15 5.42
N TYR A 93 -0.11 7.44 6.67
CA TYR A 93 1.27 7.64 7.09
C TYR A 93 1.98 6.30 7.14
N VAL A 94 3.19 6.26 6.62
CA VAL A 94 4.00 5.04 6.58
C VAL A 94 5.43 5.31 7.03
N THR A 95 5.97 4.36 7.79
CA THR A 95 7.40 4.25 8.06
C THR A 95 7.89 2.91 7.53
N ALA A 96 8.96 2.93 6.77
CA ALA A 96 9.57 1.73 6.21
C ALA A 96 11.02 1.60 6.65
N LEU A 97 11.36 0.43 7.15
CA LEU A 97 12.73 -0.01 7.40
C LEU A 97 13.17 -0.97 6.32
N ALA A 98 14.36 -0.79 5.79
CA ALA A 98 14.94 -1.69 4.80
C ALA A 98 16.42 -1.93 5.09
N THR A 99 16.85 -3.17 4.94
CA THR A 99 18.24 -3.58 5.11
C THR A 99 18.82 -3.99 3.77
N PRO A 100 19.68 -3.19 3.14
CA PRO A 100 20.31 -3.54 1.87
C PRO A 100 21.19 -4.79 1.99
N ARG A 101 21.32 -5.52 0.86
CA ARG A 101 22.25 -6.64 0.73
C ARG A 101 23.67 -6.15 0.48
N GLY A 102 24.66 -7.04 0.68
CA GLY A 102 26.03 -6.81 0.27
C GLY A 102 26.80 -5.83 1.13
N GLN A 103 26.34 -5.56 2.35
CA GLN A 103 27.04 -4.73 3.30
C GLN A 103 28.13 -5.55 4.02
N GLU A 104 29.31 -4.96 4.23
CA GLU A 104 30.38 -5.48 5.08
C GLU A 104 30.28 -4.85 6.46
N GLY A 105 30.52 -5.66 7.52
CA GLY A 105 30.43 -5.20 8.92
C GLY A 105 29.00 -5.20 9.47
N ASP A 106 28.72 -4.32 10.42
CA ASP A 106 27.40 -4.19 11.02
C ASP A 106 26.39 -3.64 10.00
N PRO A 107 25.18 -4.21 9.93
CA PRO A 107 24.20 -3.78 8.93
C PRO A 107 23.72 -2.34 9.18
N VAL A 108 23.72 -1.55 8.11
CA VAL A 108 23.12 -0.22 8.10
C VAL A 108 21.69 -0.35 7.57
N HIS A 109 20.74 0.12 8.34
CA HIS A 109 19.32 0.12 7.96
C HIS A 109 18.92 1.46 7.38
N MET A 110 18.10 1.42 6.34
CA MET A 110 17.45 2.61 5.76
C MET A 110 16.10 2.81 6.44
N LEU A 111 15.87 4.02 6.92
CA LEU A 111 14.56 4.43 7.44
C LEU A 111 13.96 5.47 6.49
N THR A 112 12.77 5.20 6.03
CA THR A 112 12.03 6.10 5.14
C THR A 112 10.68 6.40 5.77
N GLY A 113 10.29 7.65 5.79
CA GLY A 113 8.97 8.09 6.24
C GLY A 113 8.24 8.87 5.16
N GLY A 114 6.95 8.67 5.07
CA GLY A 114 6.15 9.35 4.08
C GLY A 114 4.66 9.09 4.21
N ARG A 115 3.95 9.36 3.14
CA ARG A 115 2.51 9.18 3.05
C ARG A 115 2.13 8.53 1.74
N TYR A 116 1.14 7.65 1.81
CA TYR A 116 0.41 7.20 0.63
C TYR A 116 -0.83 8.07 0.46
N LEU A 117 -0.98 8.66 -0.72
CA LEU A 117 -2.19 9.34 -1.15
C LEU A 117 -2.92 8.38 -2.08
N ASP A 118 -4.10 7.94 -1.65
CA ASP A 118 -4.81 6.84 -2.28
C ASP A 118 -6.21 7.23 -2.74
N ARG A 119 -6.63 6.61 -3.85
CA ARG A 119 -8.02 6.48 -4.22
C ARG A 119 -8.38 5.00 -4.31
N PHE A 120 -9.56 4.67 -3.82
CA PHE A 120 -10.06 3.31 -3.73
C PHE A 120 -11.37 3.18 -4.49
N VAL A 121 -11.62 2.01 -5.03
CA VAL A 121 -12.88 1.65 -5.67
C VAL A 121 -13.39 0.31 -5.14
N ARG A 122 -14.70 0.21 -4.92
CA ARG A 122 -15.36 -1.04 -4.56
C ARG A 122 -16.07 -1.60 -5.79
N THR A 123 -15.65 -2.77 -6.22
CA THR A 123 -16.24 -3.49 -7.35
C THR A 123 -16.67 -4.88 -6.88
N ASN A 124 -17.95 -5.22 -7.07
CA ASN A 124 -18.52 -6.49 -6.59
C ASN A 124 -18.24 -6.76 -5.10
N GLY A 125 -18.35 -5.72 -4.28
CA GLY A 125 -18.15 -5.79 -2.83
C GLY A 125 -16.68 -5.80 -2.36
N THR A 126 -15.70 -5.74 -3.27
CA THR A 126 -14.27 -5.76 -2.96
C THR A 126 -13.63 -4.41 -3.20
N TRP A 127 -12.97 -3.87 -2.17
CA TRP A 127 -12.18 -2.66 -2.29
C TRP A 127 -10.81 -2.95 -2.88
N GLN A 128 -10.36 -2.09 -3.80
CA GLN A 128 -9.04 -2.14 -4.40
C GLN A 128 -8.49 -0.72 -4.57
N PHE A 129 -7.16 -0.61 -4.64
CA PHE A 129 -6.52 0.65 -5.05
C PHE A 129 -6.84 0.92 -6.52
N ILE A 130 -7.34 2.11 -6.84
CA ILE A 130 -7.45 2.61 -8.22
C ILE A 130 -6.33 3.62 -8.52
N GLU A 131 -5.88 4.36 -7.53
CA GLU A 131 -4.70 5.22 -7.59
C GLU A 131 -3.93 5.11 -6.28
N ARG A 132 -2.60 5.04 -6.37
CA ARG A 132 -1.70 5.14 -5.22
C ARG A 132 -0.49 6.00 -5.57
N ARG A 133 -0.22 6.99 -4.75
CA ARG A 133 0.96 7.83 -4.85
C ARG A 133 1.72 7.86 -3.54
N PHE A 134 3.01 7.52 -3.59
CA PHE A 134 3.91 7.67 -2.44
C PHE A 134 4.54 9.06 -2.45
N VAL A 135 4.45 9.76 -1.32
CA VAL A 135 5.14 11.01 -1.05
C VAL A 135 6.16 10.76 0.04
N CYS A 136 7.44 10.91 -0.29
CA CYS A 136 8.53 10.79 0.67
C CYS A 136 8.68 12.11 1.43
N ASP A 137 8.50 12.08 2.74
CA ASP A 137 8.63 13.26 3.61
C ASP A 137 10.04 13.37 4.21
N TRP A 138 10.72 12.23 4.40
CA TRP A 138 12.11 12.17 4.92
C TRP A 138 12.76 10.78 4.76
#